data_c93d90a1f6877c088fc2e7f3973d343c
#
_entry.id   c93d90a1f6877c088fc2e7f3973d343c
#
_cell.length_a   1.000
_cell.length_b   1.000
_cell.length_c   1.000
_cell.angle_alpha   90.00
_cell.angle_beta   90.00
_cell.angle_gamma   90.00
#
_symmetry.space_group_name_H-M   'P 1'
#
loop_
_entity.id
_entity.type
_entity.pdbx_description
1 polymer ?
#
loop_
_entity_poly.entity_id
_entity_poly.type
_entity_poly.pdbx_seq_one_letter_code
_entity_poly.pdbx_strand_id
1 'polypeptide(L)'
;KDTQYVNYYNTTTQPSAYNYFDDLADKRQNLTANLDYVNPLNEKSTLELGAEARIYRTDNDYITNNPAFDAEPEQQNVNYTYDMDIYSAYGTFGQKLGKFSYQLGARFESYRVSANFNHGLQTFKDDYFQVYPSAYLTYAPTQKNMYQLSYSRRVDRPSIDQTKLVREFATPLVTSYGNPSLRPQFTNSVEANYTRMFENGSSLTGGVYYRFINDEINRVLYPNESTPNENDQIMSFGNFSHNNAYGFELSSNYKIFKWWDIQPAIDFSSIRQQGLVSELVAGTTDQYDFVTRKITANAFNARMNSNFRVNKRLSFLLFGFYRGPVNGVQNNSHEMYKIDSGARYSLLNDAMSISVRFNDMFKNMHYGFDGQYPWPQAGQFGWESRTIYVALNYRFGGGKNRAMERKQRDDDAEHGGGGMF
;
A
#
# COMPACT_ATOMS: atom_id res chain seq x y z
N LYS A 1 -24.10 -6.98 3.86
CA LYS A 1 -24.50 -7.59 2.60
C LYS A 1 -24.49 -6.50 1.53
N ASP A 2 -23.63 -6.64 0.53
CA ASP A 2 -23.51 -5.74 -0.60
C ASP A 2 -23.94 -6.45 -1.87
N THR A 3 -24.84 -5.83 -2.64
CA THR A 3 -25.30 -6.36 -3.92
C THR A 3 -24.97 -5.34 -4.98
N GLN A 4 -24.13 -5.70 -5.96
CA GLN A 4 -23.78 -4.83 -7.08
C GLN A 4 -24.47 -5.31 -8.35
N TYR A 5 -24.97 -4.36 -9.13
CA TYR A 5 -25.54 -4.60 -10.45
C TYR A 5 -24.60 -4.01 -11.49
N VAL A 6 -24.10 -4.84 -12.38
CA VAL A 6 -23.15 -4.43 -13.40
C VAL A 6 -23.75 -4.59 -14.79
N ASN A 7 -23.66 -3.52 -15.59
CA ASN A 7 -24.18 -3.49 -16.96
C ASN A 7 -23.01 -3.18 -17.91
N TYR A 8 -22.69 -4.09 -18.81
CA TYR A 8 -21.73 -3.87 -19.88
C TYR A 8 -22.45 -3.76 -21.23
N TYR A 9 -22.04 -2.79 -22.03
CA TYR A 9 -22.59 -2.56 -23.37
C TYR A 9 -21.48 -2.74 -24.41
N ASN A 10 -21.68 -3.65 -25.35
CA ASN A 10 -20.82 -3.78 -26.52
C ASN A 10 -21.34 -2.88 -27.65
N THR A 11 -20.53 -1.89 -28.08
CA THR A 11 -20.95 -0.85 -29.03
C THR A 11 -20.69 -1.21 -30.49
N THR A 12 -20.10 -2.37 -30.82
CA THR A 12 -19.59 -2.63 -32.16
C THR A 12 -20.54 -3.40 -33.09
N THR A 13 -21.49 -4.19 -32.62
CA THR A 13 -22.39 -4.95 -33.54
C THR A 13 -23.82 -5.25 -33.05
N GLN A 14 -24.11 -5.19 -31.81
CA GLN A 14 -25.42 -5.14 -31.13
C GLN A 14 -25.19 -4.95 -29.64
N PRO A 15 -26.07 -4.22 -28.93
CA PRO A 15 -25.92 -4.10 -27.49
C PRO A 15 -26.31 -5.43 -26.82
N SER A 16 -25.41 -6.36 -26.70
CA SER A 16 -25.58 -7.41 -25.71
C SER A 16 -25.22 -6.78 -24.37
N ALA A 17 -26.22 -6.32 -23.65
CA ALA A 17 -26.08 -5.90 -22.29
C ALA A 17 -25.85 -7.16 -21.44
N TYR A 18 -24.66 -7.32 -20.90
CA TYR A 18 -24.44 -8.27 -19.82
C TYR A 18 -25.02 -7.63 -18.55
N ASN A 19 -26.23 -8.05 -18.20
CA ASN A 19 -26.81 -7.70 -16.92
C ASN A 19 -26.61 -8.87 -15.98
N TYR A 20 -25.85 -8.67 -14.93
CA TYR A 20 -25.67 -9.65 -13.87
C TYR A 20 -25.64 -8.97 -12.50
N PHE A 21 -25.78 -9.73 -11.45
CA PHE A 21 -25.59 -9.25 -10.09
C PHE A 21 -24.49 -10.05 -9.40
N ASP A 22 -23.80 -9.38 -8.52
CA ASP A 22 -22.90 -9.95 -7.54
C ASP A 22 -23.48 -9.69 -6.15
N ASP A 23 -23.68 -10.75 -5.37
CA ASP A 23 -24.11 -10.68 -3.97
C ASP A 23 -23.00 -11.20 -3.10
N LEU A 24 -22.41 -10.31 -2.30
CA LEU A 24 -21.30 -10.60 -1.42
C LEU A 24 -21.74 -10.46 0.05
N ALA A 25 -21.72 -11.55 0.79
CA ALA A 25 -21.93 -11.55 2.23
C ALA A 25 -20.57 -11.80 2.92
N ASP A 26 -19.99 -10.77 3.52
CA ASP A 26 -18.67 -10.80 4.16
C ASP A 26 -18.81 -10.61 5.67
N LYS A 27 -18.29 -11.57 6.44
CA LYS A 27 -18.28 -11.53 7.91
C LYS A 27 -16.84 -11.62 8.39
N ARG A 28 -16.33 -10.53 8.95
CA ARG A 28 -14.97 -10.44 9.47
C ARG A 28 -14.96 -10.28 10.99
N GLN A 29 -14.06 -11.00 11.64
CA GLN A 29 -13.79 -10.89 13.07
C GLN A 29 -12.30 -10.71 13.27
N ASN A 30 -11.91 -9.61 13.90
CA ASN A 30 -10.52 -9.28 14.19
C ASN A 30 -10.35 -9.10 15.69
N LEU A 31 -9.45 -9.89 16.27
CA LEU A 31 -9.06 -9.75 17.66
C LEU A 31 -7.56 -9.41 17.71
N THR A 32 -7.24 -8.30 18.36
CA THR A 32 -5.84 -7.95 18.66
C THR A 32 -5.69 -7.78 20.18
N ALA A 33 -4.79 -8.56 20.76
CA ALA A 33 -4.40 -8.45 22.16
C ALA A 33 -2.89 -8.18 22.23
N ASN A 34 -2.47 -7.21 23.04
CA ASN A 34 -1.07 -6.86 23.19
C ASN A 34 -0.74 -6.50 24.63
N LEU A 35 0.51 -6.80 25.01
CA LEU A 35 1.10 -6.47 26.28
C LEU A 35 2.45 -5.81 26.03
N ASP A 36 2.62 -4.59 26.54
CA ASP A 36 3.88 -3.84 26.44
C ASP A 36 4.41 -3.55 27.83
N TYR A 37 5.70 -3.81 28.02
CA TYR A 37 6.44 -3.49 29.22
C TYR A 37 7.63 -2.60 28.87
N VAL A 38 7.70 -1.41 29.45
CA VAL A 38 8.78 -0.47 29.26
C VAL A 38 9.48 -0.26 30.60
N ASN A 39 10.76 -0.58 30.65
CA ASN A 39 11.59 -0.42 31.81
C ASN A 39 12.78 0.51 31.54
N PRO A 40 12.77 1.75 32.03
CA PRO A 40 13.96 2.60 32.05
C PRO A 40 14.94 2.04 33.10
N LEU A 41 15.93 1.28 32.65
CA LEU A 41 16.95 0.68 33.50
C LEU A 41 17.79 1.75 34.23
N ASN A 42 17.99 2.88 33.56
CA ASN A 42 18.58 4.11 34.09
C ASN A 42 18.24 5.29 33.14
N GLU A 43 18.76 6.51 33.42
CA GLU A 43 18.49 7.72 32.62
C GLU A 43 18.95 7.60 31.14
N LYS A 44 19.80 6.62 30.83
CA LYS A 44 20.42 6.45 29.50
C LYS A 44 20.04 5.16 28.80
N SER A 45 19.40 4.22 29.50
CA SER A 45 19.13 2.90 28.97
C SER A 45 17.68 2.49 29.22
N THR A 46 17.02 2.00 28.18
CA THR A 46 15.63 1.53 28.24
C THR A 46 15.53 0.13 27.66
N LEU A 47 14.83 -0.75 28.35
CA LEU A 47 14.43 -2.07 27.86
C LEU A 47 12.93 -2.05 27.63
N GLU A 48 12.53 -2.44 26.44
CA GLU A 48 11.13 -2.65 26.08
C GLU A 48 10.92 -4.12 25.74
N LEU A 49 9.88 -4.72 26.29
CA LEU A 49 9.46 -6.08 25.98
C LEU A 49 7.98 -6.07 25.64
N GLY A 50 7.56 -6.95 24.78
CA GLY A 50 6.13 -7.06 24.48
C GLY A 50 5.76 -8.38 23.84
N ALA A 51 4.48 -8.66 23.90
CA ALA A 51 3.84 -9.79 23.25
C ALA A 51 2.56 -9.31 22.57
N GLU A 52 2.22 -9.93 21.45
CA GLU A 52 1.04 -9.59 20.67
C GLU A 52 0.41 -10.85 20.07
N ALA A 53 -0.92 -10.93 20.11
CA ALA A 53 -1.71 -11.91 19.39
C ALA A 53 -2.68 -11.17 18.46
N ARG A 54 -2.70 -11.54 17.17
CA ARG A 54 -3.67 -11.07 16.18
C ARG A 54 -4.38 -12.29 15.61
N ILE A 55 -5.68 -12.29 15.66
CA ILE A 55 -6.53 -13.39 15.21
C ILE A 55 -7.55 -12.82 14.24
N TYR A 56 -7.52 -13.30 13.01
CA TYR A 56 -8.43 -12.89 11.94
C TYR A 56 -9.25 -14.09 11.52
N ARG A 57 -10.56 -13.89 11.39
CA ARG A 57 -11.51 -14.88 10.89
C ARG A 57 -12.38 -14.20 9.87
N THR A 58 -12.42 -14.76 8.67
CA THR A 58 -13.27 -14.27 7.59
C THR A 58 -14.11 -15.42 7.08
N ASP A 59 -15.39 -15.16 6.94
CA ASP A 59 -16.37 -16.06 6.34
C ASP A 59 -17.12 -15.27 5.27
N ASN A 60 -17.07 -15.75 4.02
CA ASN A 60 -17.54 -15.01 2.87
C ASN A 60 -18.34 -15.94 1.95
N ASP A 61 -19.54 -15.48 1.60
CA ASP A 61 -20.39 -16.09 0.57
C ASP A 61 -20.49 -15.14 -0.62
N TYR A 62 -20.08 -15.60 -1.79
CA TYR A 62 -20.18 -14.87 -3.05
C TYR A 62 -21.12 -15.61 -3.99
N ILE A 63 -22.15 -14.93 -4.47
CA ILE A 63 -23.14 -15.46 -5.43
C ILE A 63 -23.22 -14.50 -6.60
N THR A 64 -23.10 -15.03 -7.82
CA THR A 64 -23.28 -14.28 -9.05
C THR A 64 -24.12 -15.04 -10.05
N ASN A 65 -24.82 -14.34 -10.92
CA ASN A 65 -25.45 -14.91 -12.11
C ASN A 65 -24.75 -14.45 -13.40
N ASN A 66 -23.48 -14.09 -13.31
CA ASN A 66 -22.70 -13.65 -14.47
C ASN A 66 -22.60 -14.77 -15.52
N PRO A 67 -23.11 -14.57 -16.75
CA PRO A 67 -23.04 -15.59 -17.81
C PRO A 67 -21.64 -16.02 -18.21
N ALA A 68 -20.62 -15.21 -17.91
CA ALA A 68 -19.23 -15.58 -18.13
C ALA A 68 -18.81 -16.84 -17.34
N PHE A 69 -19.56 -17.21 -16.30
CA PHE A 69 -19.32 -18.40 -15.47
C PHE A 69 -20.32 -19.55 -15.71
N ASP A 70 -21.12 -19.50 -16.78
CA ASP A 70 -22.11 -20.56 -17.08
C ASP A 70 -21.43 -21.92 -17.32
N ALA A 71 -20.20 -21.92 -17.84
CA ALA A 71 -19.40 -23.13 -18.02
C ALA A 71 -18.70 -23.61 -16.72
N GLU A 72 -18.69 -22.79 -15.68
CA GLU A 72 -18.02 -23.03 -14.39
C GLU A 72 -19.00 -22.68 -13.23
N PRO A 73 -20.07 -23.47 -13.04
CA PRO A 73 -21.12 -23.16 -12.06
C PRO A 73 -20.61 -23.03 -10.61
N GLU A 74 -19.49 -23.66 -10.30
CA GLU A 74 -18.82 -23.55 -9.01
C GLU A 74 -18.26 -22.14 -8.75
N GLN A 75 -18.08 -21.32 -9.79
CA GLN A 75 -17.68 -19.91 -9.66
C GLN A 75 -18.89 -18.98 -9.45
N GLN A 76 -20.11 -19.46 -9.70
CA GLN A 76 -21.33 -18.69 -9.49
C GLN A 76 -21.78 -18.68 -8.03
N ASN A 77 -21.31 -19.64 -7.24
CA ASN A 77 -21.60 -19.73 -5.80
C ASN A 77 -20.35 -20.20 -5.05
N VAL A 78 -19.56 -19.26 -4.58
CA VAL A 78 -18.30 -19.51 -3.89
C VAL A 78 -18.43 -19.15 -2.42
N ASN A 79 -18.25 -20.16 -1.56
CA ASN A 79 -18.01 -19.92 -0.13
C ASN A 79 -16.51 -20.01 0.14
N TYR A 80 -15.97 -19.05 0.91
CA TYR A 80 -14.62 -19.18 1.39
C TYR A 80 -14.45 -18.70 2.83
N THR A 81 -13.64 -19.43 3.58
CA THR A 81 -13.20 -19.04 4.91
C THR A 81 -11.70 -18.76 4.88
N TYR A 82 -11.28 -17.75 5.61
CA TYR A 82 -9.88 -17.39 5.74
C TYR A 82 -9.55 -17.08 7.20
N ASP A 83 -8.77 -17.96 7.80
CA ASP A 83 -8.35 -17.90 9.18
C ASP A 83 -6.86 -17.60 9.26
N MET A 84 -6.48 -16.55 9.99
CA MET A 84 -5.08 -16.17 10.16
C MET A 84 -4.78 -15.86 11.62
N ASP A 85 -3.76 -16.51 12.17
CA ASP A 85 -3.27 -16.31 13.53
C ASP A 85 -1.82 -15.84 13.49
N ILE A 86 -1.52 -14.76 14.19
CA ILE A 86 -0.18 -14.21 14.35
C ILE A 86 0.12 -14.04 15.82
N TYR A 87 1.11 -14.75 16.31
CA TYR A 87 1.61 -14.62 17.67
C TYR A 87 3.04 -14.12 17.65
N SER A 88 3.34 -13.08 18.41
CA SER A 88 4.67 -12.50 18.44
C SER A 88 5.12 -12.10 19.84
N ALA A 89 6.42 -12.20 20.03
CA ALA A 89 7.12 -11.63 21.17
C ALA A 89 8.27 -10.76 20.66
N TYR A 90 8.53 -9.64 21.29
CA TYR A 90 9.60 -8.74 20.89
C TYR A 90 10.30 -8.12 22.07
N GLY A 91 11.58 -7.78 21.84
CA GLY A 91 12.38 -7.04 22.77
C GLY A 91 13.19 -5.95 22.06
N THR A 92 13.32 -4.81 22.70
CA THR A 92 14.12 -3.69 22.22
C THR A 92 14.96 -3.14 23.37
N PHE A 93 16.26 -2.98 23.13
CA PHE A 93 17.17 -2.34 24.06
C PHE A 93 17.75 -1.07 23.43
N GLY A 94 17.56 0.06 24.09
CA GLY A 94 18.08 1.35 23.69
C GLY A 94 19.07 1.90 24.72
N GLN A 95 20.19 2.50 24.24
CA GLN A 95 21.15 3.17 25.11
C GLN A 95 21.68 4.46 24.49
N LYS A 96 21.83 5.49 25.34
CA LYS A 96 22.39 6.79 24.98
C LYS A 96 23.78 6.95 25.57
N LEU A 97 24.77 7.18 24.71
CA LEU A 97 26.18 7.33 25.03
C LEU A 97 26.72 8.70 24.59
N GLY A 98 26.38 9.74 25.36
CA GLY A 98 26.72 11.12 25.03
C GLY A 98 26.03 11.59 23.76
N LYS A 99 26.78 11.81 22.69
CA LYS A 99 26.26 12.23 21.37
C LYS A 99 25.78 11.04 20.51
N PHE A 100 26.08 9.83 20.90
CA PHE A 100 25.63 8.61 20.25
C PHE A 100 24.44 8.01 21.00
N SER A 101 23.56 7.37 20.28
CA SER A 101 22.58 6.45 20.84
C SER A 101 22.39 5.29 19.89
N TYR A 102 22.09 4.12 20.43
CA TYR A 102 21.73 2.96 19.63
C TYR A 102 20.50 2.29 20.20
N GLN A 103 19.80 1.58 19.32
CA GLN A 103 18.66 0.76 19.66
C GLN A 103 18.76 -0.55 18.87
N LEU A 104 18.68 -1.67 19.57
CA LEU A 104 18.68 -3.01 19.00
C LEU A 104 17.36 -3.68 19.35
N GLY A 105 16.72 -4.28 18.39
CA GLY A 105 15.45 -4.95 18.55
C GLY A 105 15.39 -6.27 17.80
N ALA A 106 14.55 -7.16 18.31
CA ALA A 106 14.16 -8.38 17.61
C ALA A 106 12.70 -8.69 17.92
N ARG A 107 11.94 -9.07 16.88
CA ARG A 107 10.60 -9.62 16.98
C ARG A 107 10.61 -11.05 16.48
N PHE A 108 10.08 -11.94 17.27
CA PHE A 108 9.89 -13.35 16.97
C PHE A 108 8.41 -13.55 16.69
N GLU A 109 8.09 -14.21 15.60
CA GLU A 109 6.71 -14.32 15.17
C GLU A 109 6.39 -15.72 14.63
N SER A 110 5.28 -16.27 15.10
CA SER A 110 4.63 -17.46 14.57
C SER A 110 3.39 -17.03 13.81
N TYR A 111 3.31 -17.43 12.57
CA TYR A 111 2.21 -17.16 11.65
C TYR A 111 1.56 -18.47 11.23
N ARG A 112 0.24 -18.50 11.18
CA ARG A 112 -0.55 -19.59 10.61
C ARG A 112 -1.68 -19.01 9.79
N VAL A 113 -1.92 -19.59 8.64
CA VAL A 113 -3.08 -19.29 7.80
C VAL A 113 -3.73 -20.57 7.31
N SER A 114 -5.04 -20.56 7.28
CA SER A 114 -5.85 -21.64 6.70
C SER A 114 -6.97 -21.02 5.88
N ALA A 115 -7.06 -21.35 4.61
CA ALA A 115 -8.12 -20.93 3.73
C ALA A 115 -8.83 -22.16 3.16
N ASN A 116 -10.16 -22.13 3.15
CA ASN A 116 -11.00 -23.16 2.54
C ASN A 116 -11.93 -22.51 1.53
N PHE A 117 -12.00 -23.06 0.34
CA PHE A 117 -12.83 -22.60 -0.75
C PHE A 117 -13.84 -23.70 -1.12
N ASN A 118 -15.06 -23.29 -1.47
CA ASN A 118 -16.14 -24.19 -1.90
C ASN A 118 -16.34 -25.38 -0.94
N HIS A 119 -16.57 -25.06 0.35
CA HIS A 119 -16.81 -26.03 1.41
C HIS A 119 -15.68 -27.09 1.55
N GLY A 120 -14.44 -26.66 1.31
CA GLY A 120 -13.25 -27.52 1.47
C GLY A 120 -12.83 -28.30 0.23
N LEU A 121 -13.43 -28.06 -0.94
CA LEU A 121 -12.96 -28.64 -2.21
C LEU A 121 -11.54 -28.17 -2.55
N GLN A 122 -11.18 -26.95 -2.16
CA GLN A 122 -9.82 -26.44 -2.25
C GLN A 122 -9.41 -25.86 -0.90
N THR A 123 -8.24 -26.27 -0.42
CA THR A 123 -7.71 -25.80 0.86
C THR A 123 -6.28 -25.31 0.68
N PHE A 124 -5.97 -24.22 1.34
CA PHE A 124 -4.61 -23.71 1.45
C PHE A 124 -4.25 -23.58 2.93
N LYS A 125 -3.03 -24.00 3.29
CA LYS A 125 -2.49 -23.83 4.64
C LYS A 125 -1.03 -23.46 4.53
N ASP A 126 -0.62 -22.49 5.34
CA ASP A 126 0.78 -22.11 5.49
C ASP A 126 1.07 -21.79 6.95
N ASP A 127 2.25 -22.15 7.42
CA ASP A 127 2.74 -21.79 8.74
C ASP A 127 4.25 -21.59 8.72
N TYR A 128 4.71 -20.58 9.43
CA TYR A 128 6.14 -20.32 9.56
C TYR A 128 6.46 -19.57 10.86
N PHE A 129 7.71 -19.71 11.27
CA PHE A 129 8.31 -18.92 12.34
C PHE A 129 9.42 -18.05 11.76
N GLN A 130 9.40 -16.76 12.08
CA GLN A 130 10.35 -15.79 11.56
C GLN A 130 10.86 -14.85 12.64
N VAL A 131 12.06 -14.31 12.39
CA VAL A 131 12.71 -13.31 13.22
C VAL A 131 12.88 -12.03 12.41
N TYR A 132 12.50 -10.91 13.01
CA TYR A 132 12.59 -9.56 12.43
C TYR A 132 13.54 -8.72 13.28
N PRO A 133 14.84 -8.71 12.96
CA PRO A 133 15.81 -7.88 13.64
C PRO A 133 15.69 -6.42 13.18
N SER A 134 16.03 -5.51 14.09
CA SER A 134 16.18 -4.08 13.81
C SER A 134 17.37 -3.50 14.59
N ALA A 135 18.04 -2.54 13.99
CA ALA A 135 19.14 -1.82 14.61
C ALA A 135 19.12 -0.37 14.15
N TYR A 136 19.32 0.54 15.09
CA TYR A 136 19.43 1.97 14.84
C TYR A 136 20.66 2.51 15.54
N LEU A 137 21.48 3.27 14.83
CA LEU A 137 22.60 4.02 15.37
C LEU A 137 22.39 5.49 15.04
N THR A 138 22.31 6.33 16.05
CA THR A 138 22.12 7.76 15.89
C THR A 138 23.32 8.50 16.44
N TYR A 139 23.83 9.48 15.68
CA TYR A 139 24.85 10.42 16.08
C TYR A 139 24.28 11.84 16.02
N ALA A 140 24.14 12.48 17.17
CA ALA A 140 23.66 13.85 17.32
C ALA A 140 24.77 14.74 17.91
N PRO A 141 25.71 15.25 17.08
CA PRO A 141 26.81 16.10 17.55
C PRO A 141 26.32 17.39 18.20
N THR A 142 25.18 17.89 17.76
CA THR A 142 24.49 19.07 18.28
C THR A 142 23.00 18.81 18.30
N GLN A 143 22.22 19.67 18.96
CA GLN A 143 20.75 19.61 18.92
C GLN A 143 20.17 19.91 17.52
N LYS A 144 20.97 20.44 16.61
CA LYS A 144 20.55 20.85 15.26
C LYS A 144 20.87 19.80 14.18
N ASN A 145 21.77 18.86 14.45
CA ASN A 145 22.24 17.90 13.46
C ASN A 145 22.09 16.48 14.00
N MET A 146 21.44 15.62 13.25
CA MET A 146 21.26 14.22 13.57
C MET A 146 21.57 13.37 12.34
N TYR A 147 22.42 12.37 12.53
CA TYR A 147 22.75 11.34 11.57
C TYR A 147 22.22 10.02 12.10
N GLN A 148 21.55 9.25 11.27
CA GLN A 148 21.03 7.93 11.66
C GLN A 148 21.37 6.90 10.59
N LEU A 149 21.88 5.75 11.05
CA LEU A 149 22.01 4.54 10.25
C LEU A 149 21.07 3.51 10.84
N SER A 150 20.28 2.87 10.00
CA SER A 150 19.32 1.85 10.43
C SER A 150 19.37 0.61 9.56
N TYR A 151 19.02 -0.51 10.18
CA TYR A 151 18.71 -1.77 9.51
C TYR A 151 17.40 -2.30 10.05
N SER A 152 16.55 -2.81 9.17
CA SER A 152 15.31 -3.51 9.55
C SER A 152 14.96 -4.60 8.55
N ARG A 153 14.36 -5.68 9.06
CA ARG A 153 13.69 -6.69 8.26
C ARG A 153 12.20 -6.62 8.49
N ARG A 154 11.43 -6.61 7.41
CA ARG A 154 9.95 -6.54 7.41
C ARG A 154 9.36 -7.67 6.59
N VAL A 155 8.09 -7.93 6.80
CA VAL A 155 7.29 -8.89 6.02
C VAL A 155 6.03 -8.21 5.51
N ASP A 156 5.73 -8.44 4.22
CA ASP A 156 4.44 -8.15 3.61
C ASP A 156 3.78 -9.49 3.28
N ARG A 157 2.64 -9.77 3.91
CA ARG A 157 1.92 -11.03 3.75
C ARG A 157 0.91 -10.93 2.62
N PRO A 158 0.66 -12.03 1.88
CA PRO A 158 -0.44 -12.05 0.95
C PRO A 158 -1.75 -11.69 1.64
N SER A 159 -2.52 -10.79 1.05
CA SER A 159 -3.85 -10.46 1.53
C SER A 159 -4.87 -11.52 1.07
N ILE A 160 -6.04 -11.51 1.69
CA ILE A 160 -7.14 -12.37 1.27
C ILE A 160 -7.51 -12.15 -0.21
N ASP A 161 -7.50 -10.89 -0.67
CA ASP A 161 -7.81 -10.55 -2.07
C ASP A 161 -6.75 -11.05 -3.06
N GLN A 162 -5.51 -11.20 -2.61
CA GLN A 162 -4.43 -11.74 -3.43
C GLN A 162 -4.45 -13.28 -3.48
N THR A 163 -5.08 -13.93 -2.51
CA THR A 163 -5.06 -15.40 -2.37
C THR A 163 -6.38 -16.07 -2.66
N LYS A 164 -7.51 -15.35 -2.62
CA LYS A 164 -8.85 -15.92 -2.80
C LYS A 164 -9.05 -16.49 -4.21
N LEU A 165 -9.61 -17.70 -4.30
CA LEU A 165 -9.94 -18.38 -5.54
C LEU A 165 -11.34 -18.00 -6.05
N VAL A 166 -11.75 -16.77 -5.86
CA VAL A 166 -12.99 -16.21 -6.39
C VAL A 166 -12.65 -15.43 -7.65
N ARG A 167 -13.27 -15.78 -8.75
CA ARG A 167 -13.15 -15.03 -10.00
C ARG A 167 -14.00 -13.77 -9.91
N GLU A 168 -13.36 -12.63 -10.09
CA GLU A 168 -14.02 -11.35 -10.18
C GLU A 168 -13.90 -10.82 -11.61
N PHE A 169 -15.05 -10.49 -12.18
CA PHE A 169 -15.13 -9.98 -13.54
C PHE A 169 -14.85 -8.48 -13.54
N ALA A 170 -13.59 -8.09 -13.71
CA ALA A 170 -13.20 -6.68 -13.67
C ALA A 170 -13.65 -5.91 -14.91
N THR A 171 -13.60 -6.54 -16.09
CA THR A 171 -14.08 -6.04 -17.39
C THR A 171 -14.43 -7.24 -18.28
N PRO A 172 -15.10 -7.05 -19.43
CA PRO A 172 -15.34 -8.12 -20.40
C PRO A 172 -14.07 -8.80 -20.92
N LEU A 173 -12.90 -8.19 -20.74
CA LEU A 173 -11.60 -8.69 -21.24
C LEU A 173 -10.63 -9.06 -20.11
N VAL A 174 -10.99 -8.86 -18.84
CA VAL A 174 -10.09 -9.11 -17.71
C VAL A 174 -10.86 -9.70 -16.55
N THR A 175 -10.52 -10.93 -16.23
CA THR A 175 -10.99 -11.64 -15.03
C THR A 175 -9.90 -11.55 -13.95
N SER A 176 -10.24 -11.15 -12.75
CA SER A 176 -9.33 -11.16 -11.60
C SER A 176 -9.45 -12.48 -10.82
N TYR A 177 -8.32 -13.05 -10.43
CA TYR A 177 -8.26 -14.34 -9.75
C TYR A 177 -7.06 -14.42 -8.82
N GLY A 178 -7.27 -14.69 -7.54
CA GLY A 178 -6.20 -14.79 -6.55
C GLY A 178 -5.30 -16.01 -6.74
N ASN A 179 -4.15 -15.99 -6.08
CA ASN A 179 -3.18 -17.08 -6.08
C ASN A 179 -2.90 -17.53 -4.62
N PRO A 180 -3.49 -18.67 -4.17
CA PRO A 180 -3.26 -19.16 -2.82
C PRO A 180 -1.84 -19.64 -2.56
N SER A 181 -1.03 -19.88 -3.60
CA SER A 181 0.37 -20.32 -3.48
C SER A 181 1.35 -19.17 -3.25
N LEU A 182 0.87 -17.94 -3.03
CA LEU A 182 1.72 -16.79 -2.74
C LEU A 182 2.48 -16.98 -1.43
N ARG A 183 3.78 -16.70 -1.50
CA ARG A 183 4.65 -16.65 -0.33
C ARG A 183 4.74 -15.24 0.20
N PRO A 184 4.97 -15.06 1.52
CA PRO A 184 5.23 -13.76 2.09
C PRO A 184 6.47 -13.11 1.48
N GLN A 185 6.38 -11.80 1.22
CA GLN A 185 7.49 -10.98 0.77
C GLN A 185 8.31 -10.52 1.99
N PHE A 186 9.63 -10.65 1.93
CA PHE A 186 10.54 -10.17 2.96
C PHE A 186 11.43 -9.05 2.43
N THR A 187 11.45 -7.93 3.13
CA THR A 187 12.28 -6.78 2.79
C THR A 187 13.32 -6.52 3.89
N ASN A 188 14.60 -6.57 3.52
CA ASN A 188 15.70 -6.09 4.35
C ASN A 188 16.09 -4.70 3.87
N SER A 189 16.11 -3.71 4.76
CA SER A 189 16.42 -2.32 4.45
C SER A 189 17.61 -1.83 5.27
N VAL A 190 18.54 -1.17 4.60
CA VAL A 190 19.60 -0.37 5.22
C VAL A 190 19.38 1.07 4.80
N GLU A 191 19.33 1.99 5.77
CA GLU A 191 19.02 3.40 5.51
C GLU A 191 20.01 4.30 6.26
N ALA A 192 20.47 5.36 5.58
CA ALA A 192 21.28 6.41 6.20
C ALA A 192 20.57 7.76 6.01
N ASN A 193 20.25 8.39 7.12
CA ASN A 193 19.47 9.62 7.16
C ASN A 193 20.27 10.74 7.85
N TYR A 194 20.12 11.96 7.36
CA TYR A 194 20.60 13.18 7.96
C TYR A 194 19.45 14.17 8.15
N THR A 195 19.29 14.66 9.37
CA THR A 195 18.31 15.71 9.69
C THR A 195 19.02 16.94 10.24
N ARG A 196 18.68 18.10 9.66
CA ARG A 196 19.09 19.41 10.14
C ARG A 196 17.88 20.21 10.62
N MET A 197 17.97 20.72 11.85
CA MET A 197 17.03 21.68 12.42
C MET A 197 17.63 23.09 12.34
N PHE A 198 16.86 24.03 11.82
CA PHE A 198 17.24 25.44 11.70
C PHE A 198 16.70 26.26 12.87
N GLU A 199 17.30 27.43 13.15
CA GLU A 199 16.89 28.30 14.26
C GLU A 199 15.46 28.82 14.15
N ASN A 200 14.98 29.03 12.93
CA ASN A 200 13.61 29.47 12.67
C ASN A 200 12.57 28.35 12.84
N GLY A 201 12.98 27.14 13.29
CA GLY A 201 12.14 25.96 13.43
C GLY A 201 11.81 25.26 12.11
N SER A 202 12.56 25.57 11.03
CA SER A 202 12.55 24.75 9.81
C SER A 202 13.38 23.49 10.00
N SER A 203 13.14 22.47 9.18
CA SER A 203 13.93 21.23 9.15
C SER A 203 14.16 20.77 7.72
N LEU A 204 15.29 20.11 7.52
CA LEU A 204 15.64 19.40 6.28
C LEU A 204 16.07 17.99 6.65
N THR A 205 15.47 16.99 6.02
CA THR A 205 15.86 15.59 6.16
C THR A 205 16.18 15.03 4.78
N GLY A 206 17.36 14.45 4.64
CA GLY A 206 17.77 13.71 3.47
C GLY A 206 18.20 12.31 3.86
N GLY A 207 17.86 11.33 3.03
CA GLY A 207 18.17 9.93 3.28
C GLY A 207 18.52 9.20 1.99
N VAL A 208 19.31 8.15 2.14
CA VAL A 208 19.57 7.15 1.09
C VAL A 208 19.27 5.78 1.66
N TYR A 209 18.78 4.90 0.81
CA TYR A 209 18.45 3.54 1.23
C TYR A 209 18.85 2.50 0.19
N TYR A 210 19.06 1.29 0.70
CA TYR A 210 19.18 0.07 -0.08
C TYR A 210 18.25 -0.98 0.50
N ARG A 211 17.43 -1.61 -0.35
CA ARG A 211 16.48 -2.66 0.02
C ARG A 211 16.77 -3.92 -0.78
N PHE A 212 16.77 -5.04 -0.08
CA PHE A 212 16.80 -6.37 -0.68
C PHE A 212 15.45 -7.03 -0.41
N ILE A 213 14.73 -7.34 -1.49
CA ILE A 213 13.35 -7.84 -1.46
C ILE A 213 13.34 -9.27 -1.97
N ASN A 214 12.85 -10.18 -1.15
CA ASN A 214 12.64 -11.58 -1.53
C ASN A 214 11.16 -11.84 -1.73
N ASP A 215 10.83 -12.61 -2.75
CA ASP A 215 9.48 -13.05 -3.08
C ASP A 215 8.48 -11.88 -3.20
N GLU A 216 8.90 -10.79 -3.89
CA GLU A 216 8.04 -9.61 -4.10
C GLU A 216 6.70 -10.03 -4.68
N ILE A 217 5.60 -9.64 -4.02
CA ILE A 217 4.25 -9.94 -4.48
C ILE A 217 3.86 -8.91 -5.52
N ASN A 218 3.61 -9.36 -6.75
CA ASN A 218 3.23 -8.48 -7.85
C ASN A 218 2.07 -9.06 -8.66
N ARG A 219 1.36 -8.19 -9.37
CA ARG A 219 0.34 -8.60 -10.33
C ARG A 219 0.99 -9.26 -11.54
N VAL A 220 0.32 -10.29 -12.05
CA VAL A 220 0.68 -10.97 -13.29
C VAL A 220 -0.55 -11.07 -14.18
N LEU A 221 -0.34 -10.85 -15.49
CA LEU A 221 -1.35 -10.96 -16.53
C LEU A 221 -0.96 -12.13 -17.43
N TYR A 222 -1.91 -12.99 -17.75
CA TYR A 222 -1.71 -14.09 -18.69
C TYR A 222 -2.99 -14.33 -19.48
N PRO A 223 -2.89 -14.94 -20.69
CA PRO A 223 -4.07 -15.26 -21.49
C PRO A 223 -5.02 -16.18 -20.74
N ASN A 224 -6.31 -16.02 -20.97
CA ASN A 224 -7.28 -17.01 -20.54
C ASN A 224 -7.30 -18.17 -21.56
N GLU A 225 -6.73 -19.30 -21.19
CA GLU A 225 -6.65 -20.47 -22.06
C GLU A 225 -8.02 -21.08 -22.41
N SER A 226 -9.06 -20.76 -21.62
CA SER A 226 -10.43 -21.20 -21.89
C SER A 226 -11.11 -20.42 -23.03
N THR A 227 -10.58 -19.23 -23.37
CA THR A 227 -11.11 -18.35 -24.42
C THR A 227 -9.99 -17.81 -25.32
N PRO A 228 -9.17 -18.67 -25.96
CA PRO A 228 -7.93 -18.26 -26.61
C PRO A 228 -8.11 -17.31 -27.80
N ASN A 229 -9.32 -17.20 -28.35
CA ASN A 229 -9.60 -16.35 -29.51
C ASN A 229 -10.21 -14.97 -29.16
N GLU A 230 -10.43 -14.67 -27.87
CA GLU A 230 -11.17 -13.49 -27.44
C GLU A 230 -10.30 -12.39 -26.84
N ASN A 231 -8.97 -12.48 -26.89
CA ASN A 231 -8.05 -11.56 -26.23
C ASN A 231 -8.35 -11.34 -24.74
N ASP A 232 -8.87 -12.39 -24.12
CA ASP A 232 -9.29 -12.42 -22.74
C ASP A 232 -8.10 -12.72 -21.82
N GLN A 233 -8.01 -12.06 -20.66
CA GLN A 233 -6.86 -12.16 -19.76
C GLN A 233 -7.30 -12.48 -18.33
N ILE A 234 -6.44 -13.20 -17.65
CA ILE A 234 -6.52 -13.39 -16.21
C ILE A 234 -5.50 -12.48 -15.54
N MET A 235 -5.96 -11.63 -14.64
CA MET A 235 -5.14 -10.85 -13.74
C MET A 235 -5.03 -11.60 -12.41
N SER A 236 -3.82 -11.98 -12.04
CA SER A 236 -3.54 -12.70 -10.79
C SER A 236 -2.33 -12.10 -10.08
N PHE A 237 -1.78 -12.82 -9.13
CA PHE A 237 -0.60 -12.42 -8.36
C PHE A 237 0.46 -13.51 -8.42
N GLY A 238 1.73 -13.09 -8.40
CA GLY A 238 2.88 -13.99 -8.37
C GLY A 238 3.98 -13.44 -7.48
N ASN A 239 4.86 -14.32 -7.01
CA ASN A 239 6.07 -13.90 -6.34
C ASN A 239 7.18 -13.70 -7.38
N PHE A 240 7.66 -12.46 -7.47
CA PHE A 240 8.86 -12.15 -8.21
C PHE A 240 10.07 -12.47 -7.34
N SER A 241 11.10 -13.02 -7.93
CA SER A 241 12.25 -13.53 -7.19
C SER A 241 13.03 -12.43 -6.45
N HIS A 242 14.33 -12.41 -6.46
CA HIS A 242 15.13 -11.46 -5.72
C HIS A 242 15.23 -10.11 -6.42
N ASN A 243 14.73 -9.06 -5.78
CA ASN A 243 14.76 -7.69 -6.29
C ASN A 243 15.60 -6.80 -5.37
N ASN A 244 16.30 -5.85 -5.98
CA ASN A 244 17.11 -4.88 -5.26
C ASN A 244 16.60 -3.47 -5.58
N ALA A 245 16.36 -2.68 -4.55
CA ALA A 245 15.97 -1.29 -4.70
C ALA A 245 16.97 -0.39 -3.98
N TYR A 246 17.32 0.72 -4.60
CA TYR A 246 18.05 1.80 -3.95
C TYR A 246 17.44 3.13 -4.32
N GLY A 247 17.56 4.09 -3.45
CA GLY A 247 16.98 5.39 -3.68
C GLY A 247 17.46 6.45 -2.71
N PHE A 248 16.97 7.65 -2.94
CA PHE A 248 17.15 8.75 -2.01
C PHE A 248 15.83 9.48 -1.78
N GLU A 249 15.69 10.03 -0.61
CA GLU A 249 14.55 10.83 -0.18
C GLU A 249 15.05 12.17 0.34
N LEU A 250 14.35 13.24 0.02
CA LEU A 250 14.60 14.57 0.56
C LEU A 250 13.27 15.19 0.96
N SER A 251 13.16 15.62 2.20
CA SER A 251 11.97 16.29 2.71
C SER A 251 12.34 17.49 3.59
N SER A 252 11.51 18.49 3.59
CA SER A 252 11.72 19.69 4.38
C SER A 252 10.40 20.21 4.94
N ASN A 253 10.47 20.78 6.12
CA ASN A 253 9.45 21.69 6.63
C ASN A 253 10.12 23.07 6.73
N TYR A 254 9.89 23.92 5.74
CA TYR A 254 10.62 25.17 5.60
C TYR A 254 9.68 26.38 5.76
N LYS A 255 9.98 27.23 6.74
CA LYS A 255 9.28 28.50 6.98
C LYS A 255 9.95 29.59 6.16
N ILE A 256 9.36 29.92 5.01
CA ILE A 256 9.84 30.98 4.12
C ILE A 256 9.64 32.33 4.82
N PHE A 257 8.42 32.54 5.35
CA PHE A 257 8.04 33.70 6.15
C PHE A 257 7.20 33.26 7.36
N LYS A 258 6.90 34.15 8.29
CA LYS A 258 6.02 33.86 9.44
C LYS A 258 4.61 33.44 9.02
N TRP A 259 4.18 33.85 7.83
CA TRP A 259 2.87 33.61 7.27
C TRP A 259 2.86 32.53 6.17
N TRP A 260 4.04 32.06 5.71
CA TRP A 260 4.15 31.09 4.63
C TRP A 260 5.16 29.99 4.97
N ASP A 261 4.69 28.75 5.05
CA ASP A 261 5.51 27.57 5.19
C ASP A 261 5.26 26.57 4.05
N ILE A 262 6.30 25.87 3.65
CA ILE A 262 6.27 24.85 2.61
C ILE A 262 6.82 23.53 3.16
N GLN A 263 6.28 22.42 2.67
CA GLN A 263 6.69 21.07 2.98
C GLN A 263 6.92 20.28 1.67
N PRO A 264 8.03 20.55 0.95
CA PRO A 264 8.40 19.77 -0.20
C PRO A 264 8.93 18.41 0.23
N ALA A 265 8.65 17.38 -0.57
CA ALA A 265 9.30 16.09 -0.48
C ALA A 265 9.51 15.54 -1.90
N ILE A 266 10.68 14.97 -2.14
CA ILE A 266 11.04 14.27 -3.36
C ILE A 266 11.58 12.89 -2.99
N ASP A 267 11.30 11.94 -3.81
CA ASP A 267 11.75 10.56 -3.71
C ASP A 267 12.19 10.09 -5.09
N PHE A 268 13.33 9.45 -5.14
CA PHE A 268 13.80 8.73 -6.33
C PHE A 268 14.17 7.32 -5.91
N SER A 269 13.69 6.34 -6.68
CA SER A 269 14.05 4.93 -6.51
C SER A 269 14.42 4.28 -7.83
N SER A 270 15.33 3.32 -7.76
CA SER A 270 15.69 2.43 -8.85
C SER A 270 15.60 0.99 -8.35
N ILE A 271 14.78 0.19 -8.99
CA ILE A 271 14.50 -1.20 -8.62
C ILE A 271 14.92 -2.10 -9.77
N ARG A 272 15.82 -3.04 -9.50
CA ARG A 272 16.08 -4.16 -10.41
C ARG A 272 15.07 -5.24 -10.08
N GLN A 273 14.14 -5.46 -11.00
CA GLN A 273 13.02 -6.37 -10.82
C GLN A 273 13.14 -7.54 -11.81
N GLN A 274 12.81 -8.74 -11.33
CA GLN A 274 12.75 -9.94 -12.15
C GLN A 274 11.40 -10.62 -11.92
N GLY A 275 10.61 -10.76 -13.00
CA GLY A 275 9.28 -11.37 -12.94
C GLY A 275 8.98 -12.22 -14.16
N LEU A 276 7.86 -12.94 -14.10
CA LEU A 276 7.37 -13.77 -15.20
C LEU A 276 6.47 -12.93 -16.12
N VAL A 277 6.60 -13.18 -17.42
CA VAL A 277 5.71 -12.69 -18.46
C VAL A 277 5.23 -13.85 -19.31
N SER A 278 4.04 -13.74 -19.85
CA SER A 278 3.51 -14.71 -20.83
C SER A 278 3.84 -14.21 -22.23
N GLU A 279 4.62 -14.96 -23.00
CA GLU A 279 5.04 -14.62 -24.36
C GLU A 279 4.47 -15.62 -25.36
N LEU A 280 3.99 -15.12 -26.51
CA LEU A 280 3.52 -15.95 -27.60
C LEU A 280 4.70 -16.78 -28.15
N VAL A 281 4.51 -18.09 -28.26
CA VAL A 281 5.51 -18.99 -28.84
C VAL A 281 5.70 -18.69 -30.32
N ALA A 282 6.95 -18.53 -30.75
CA ALA A 282 7.27 -18.17 -32.12
C ALA A 282 6.71 -19.20 -33.14
N GLY A 283 5.90 -18.71 -34.08
CA GLY A 283 5.26 -19.53 -35.10
C GLY A 283 3.90 -20.09 -34.72
N THR A 284 3.37 -19.75 -33.55
CA THR A 284 2.01 -20.07 -33.11
C THR A 284 1.17 -18.80 -33.00
N THR A 285 -0.15 -18.94 -32.92
CA THR A 285 -1.10 -17.83 -32.75
C THR A 285 -1.76 -17.79 -31.39
N ASP A 286 -1.64 -18.85 -30.59
CA ASP A 286 -2.43 -19.12 -29.39
C ASP A 286 -1.66 -19.87 -28.28
N GLN A 287 -0.41 -20.22 -28.50
CA GLN A 287 0.41 -20.87 -27.48
C GLN A 287 1.31 -19.85 -26.79
N TYR A 288 1.32 -19.86 -25.47
CA TYR A 288 2.09 -18.94 -24.64
C TYR A 288 2.99 -19.70 -23.68
N ASP A 289 4.22 -19.22 -23.54
CA ASP A 289 5.18 -19.70 -22.56
C ASP A 289 5.46 -18.63 -21.50
N PHE A 290 5.71 -19.07 -20.26
CA PHE A 290 6.15 -18.19 -19.20
C PHE A 290 7.67 -17.96 -19.27
N VAL A 291 8.07 -16.73 -19.50
CA VAL A 291 9.47 -16.32 -19.65
C VAL A 291 9.84 -15.35 -18.53
N THR A 292 11.05 -15.51 -17.99
CA THR A 292 11.57 -14.58 -17.00
C THR A 292 12.14 -13.32 -17.66
N ARG A 293 11.60 -12.16 -17.34
CA ARG A 293 12.11 -10.85 -17.76
C ARG A 293 12.76 -10.12 -16.59
N LYS A 294 13.87 -9.42 -16.93
CA LYS A 294 14.60 -8.55 -15.97
C LYS A 294 14.54 -7.12 -16.48
N ILE A 295 14.14 -6.22 -15.61
CA ILE A 295 14.08 -4.79 -15.92
C ILE A 295 14.72 -3.97 -14.80
N THR A 296 15.00 -2.71 -15.12
CA THR A 296 15.28 -1.67 -14.13
C THR A 296 14.15 -0.65 -14.17
N ALA A 297 13.38 -0.59 -13.11
CA ALA A 297 12.32 0.38 -12.92
C ALA A 297 12.86 1.59 -12.16
N ASN A 298 12.76 2.77 -12.77
CA ASN A 298 13.11 4.03 -12.10
C ASN A 298 11.82 4.79 -11.81
N ALA A 299 11.67 5.26 -10.58
CA ALA A 299 10.53 6.05 -10.16
C ALA A 299 11.00 7.38 -9.56
N PHE A 300 10.33 8.45 -9.93
CA PHE A 300 10.51 9.77 -9.35
C PHE A 300 9.17 10.30 -8.87
N ASN A 301 9.10 10.65 -7.59
CA ASN A 301 7.90 11.21 -6.97
C ASN A 301 8.23 12.55 -6.34
N ALA A 302 7.28 13.47 -6.42
CA ALA A 302 7.38 14.77 -5.75
C ALA A 302 6.05 15.17 -5.14
N ARG A 303 6.09 15.77 -3.97
CA ARG A 303 4.91 16.37 -3.33
C ARG A 303 5.29 17.65 -2.61
N MET A 304 4.34 18.55 -2.53
CA MET A 304 4.51 19.80 -1.80
C MET A 304 3.20 20.24 -1.14
N ASN A 305 3.26 20.49 0.14
CA ASN A 305 2.25 21.27 0.85
C ASN A 305 2.75 22.70 0.99
N SER A 306 1.88 23.67 0.76
CA SER A 306 2.16 25.08 0.94
C SER A 306 1.02 25.71 1.76
N ASN A 307 1.34 26.24 2.94
CA ASN A 307 0.38 26.81 3.86
C ASN A 307 0.59 28.31 3.97
N PHE A 308 -0.46 29.09 3.74
CA PHE A 308 -0.46 30.54 3.82
C PHE A 308 -1.38 30.98 4.96
N ARG A 309 -0.83 31.58 6.01
CA ARG A 309 -1.57 32.15 7.15
C ARG A 309 -1.76 33.63 6.95
N VAL A 310 -2.83 34.03 6.28
CA VAL A 310 -3.13 35.45 6.00
C VAL A 310 -3.29 36.22 7.29
N ASN A 311 -3.99 35.64 8.28
CA ASN A 311 -4.15 36.18 9.62
C ASN A 311 -4.47 35.01 10.60
N LYS A 312 -4.82 35.36 11.87
CA LYS A 312 -5.15 34.36 12.90
C LYS A 312 -6.38 33.50 12.56
N ARG A 313 -7.25 33.97 11.65
CA ARG A 313 -8.51 33.30 11.32
C ARG A 313 -8.51 32.66 9.95
N LEU A 314 -7.77 33.20 8.98
CA LEU A 314 -7.80 32.76 7.58
C LEU A 314 -6.47 32.15 7.17
N SER A 315 -6.52 30.93 6.65
CA SER A 315 -5.40 30.24 6.04
C SER A 315 -5.81 29.62 4.71
N PHE A 316 -4.84 29.52 3.79
CA PHE A 316 -4.95 28.80 2.54
C PHE A 316 -3.95 27.65 2.50
N LEU A 317 -4.34 26.59 1.82
CA LEU A 317 -3.52 25.43 1.53
C LEU A 317 -3.42 25.26 0.01
N LEU A 318 -2.22 25.00 -0.48
CA LEU A 318 -1.99 24.50 -1.82
C LEU A 318 -1.20 23.19 -1.68
N PHE A 319 -1.69 22.12 -2.33
CA PHE A 319 -1.04 20.83 -2.35
C PHE A 319 -0.76 20.43 -3.80
N GLY A 320 0.45 20.03 -4.09
CA GLY A 320 0.87 19.45 -5.36
C GLY A 320 1.41 18.04 -5.15
N PHE A 321 1.05 17.14 -6.04
CA PHE A 321 1.53 15.77 -6.12
C PHE A 321 1.89 15.42 -7.55
N TYR A 322 3.04 14.80 -7.74
CA TYR A 322 3.52 14.24 -9.00
C TYR A 322 4.11 12.87 -8.76
N ARG A 323 3.72 11.90 -9.54
CA ARG A 323 4.30 10.57 -9.68
C ARG A 323 4.76 10.39 -11.11
N GLY A 324 6.04 10.17 -11.32
CA GLY A 324 6.61 9.93 -12.64
C GLY A 324 6.21 8.58 -13.23
N PRO A 325 6.44 8.39 -14.53
CA PRO A 325 6.22 7.10 -15.18
C PRO A 325 7.17 6.04 -14.62
N VAL A 326 6.71 4.79 -14.57
CA VAL A 326 7.49 3.66 -14.05
C VAL A 326 7.37 2.49 -15.02
N ASN A 327 8.52 1.96 -15.45
CA ASN A 327 8.56 0.74 -16.23
C ASN A 327 8.34 -0.47 -15.34
N GLY A 328 7.41 -1.34 -15.68
CA GLY A 328 7.16 -2.61 -14.99
C GLY A 328 7.53 -3.82 -15.85
N VAL A 329 7.53 -5.01 -15.25
CA VAL A 329 7.87 -6.25 -15.96
C VAL A 329 6.88 -6.53 -17.10
N GLN A 330 5.60 -6.27 -16.87
CA GLN A 330 4.52 -6.49 -17.84
C GLN A 330 3.95 -5.18 -18.39
N ASN A 331 3.79 -4.17 -17.54
CA ASN A 331 3.16 -2.90 -17.89
C ASN A 331 4.00 -1.73 -17.43
N ASN A 332 4.04 -0.67 -18.24
CA ASN A 332 4.57 0.63 -17.87
C ASN A 332 3.44 1.51 -17.38
N SER A 333 3.58 2.15 -16.22
CA SER A 333 2.63 3.16 -15.76
C SER A 333 3.04 4.55 -16.26
N HIS A 334 2.05 5.34 -16.65
CA HIS A 334 2.24 6.74 -17.03
C HIS A 334 2.36 7.63 -15.79
N GLU A 335 2.80 8.87 -16.03
CA GLU A 335 2.81 9.87 -14.95
C GLU A 335 1.39 10.19 -14.45
N MET A 336 1.31 10.55 -13.18
CA MET A 336 0.09 10.97 -12.55
C MET A 336 0.36 12.17 -11.63
N TYR A 337 -0.47 13.21 -11.73
CA TYR A 337 -0.30 14.40 -10.90
C TYR A 337 -1.63 15.07 -10.60
N LYS A 338 -1.65 15.85 -9.53
CA LYS A 338 -2.77 16.71 -9.18
C LYS A 338 -2.34 17.94 -8.42
N ILE A 339 -3.22 18.94 -8.43
CA ILE A 339 -3.14 20.12 -7.58
C ILE A 339 -4.47 20.29 -6.85
N ASP A 340 -4.39 20.34 -5.53
CA ASP A 340 -5.50 20.63 -4.62
C ASP A 340 -5.31 22.02 -4.01
N SER A 341 -6.39 22.73 -3.77
CA SER A 341 -6.37 23.97 -2.99
C SER A 341 -7.42 23.96 -1.90
N GLY A 342 -7.21 24.75 -0.86
CA GLY A 342 -8.17 24.87 0.22
C GLY A 342 -8.07 26.18 0.98
N ALA A 343 -9.17 26.52 1.65
CA ALA A 343 -9.24 27.65 2.56
C ALA A 343 -9.87 27.19 3.87
N ARG A 344 -9.35 27.71 4.98
CA ARG A 344 -9.93 27.50 6.31
C ARG A 344 -10.13 28.84 7.00
N TYR A 345 -11.33 29.01 7.54
CA TYR A 345 -11.67 30.17 8.33
C TYR A 345 -12.08 29.76 9.75
N SER A 346 -11.37 30.29 10.76
CA SER A 346 -11.62 30.03 12.18
C SER A 346 -12.53 31.08 12.78
N LEU A 347 -13.51 30.63 13.54
CA LEU A 347 -14.53 31.43 14.23
C LEU A 347 -14.55 31.11 15.73
N LEU A 348 -15.21 31.94 16.52
CA LEU A 348 -15.44 31.71 17.96
C LEU A 348 -14.15 31.41 18.73
N ASN A 349 -13.08 32.19 18.50
CA ASN A 349 -11.76 31.97 19.11
C ASN A 349 -11.23 30.54 18.89
N ASP A 350 -11.26 30.07 17.65
CA ASP A 350 -10.86 28.72 17.21
C ASP A 350 -11.74 27.56 17.72
N ALA A 351 -12.85 27.87 18.40
CA ALA A 351 -13.81 26.82 18.76
C ALA A 351 -14.58 26.29 17.54
N MET A 352 -14.71 27.08 16.48
CA MET A 352 -15.38 26.69 15.24
C MET A 352 -14.47 26.97 14.05
N SER A 353 -14.50 26.10 13.03
CA SER A 353 -13.85 26.37 11.75
C SER A 353 -14.66 25.84 10.58
N ILE A 354 -14.64 26.60 9.50
CA ILE A 354 -15.19 26.22 8.20
C ILE A 354 -13.99 26.00 7.28
N SER A 355 -13.97 24.87 6.57
CA SER A 355 -12.94 24.57 5.59
C SER A 355 -13.61 24.22 4.25
N VAL A 356 -13.06 24.77 3.18
CA VAL A 356 -13.44 24.41 1.80
C VAL A 356 -12.19 23.88 1.12
N ARG A 357 -12.30 22.74 0.46
CA ARG A 357 -11.21 22.13 -0.28
C ARG A 357 -11.67 21.76 -1.69
N PHE A 358 -10.86 22.12 -2.68
CA PHE A 358 -10.98 21.72 -4.07
C PHE A 358 -9.91 20.66 -4.35
N ASN A 359 -10.31 19.46 -4.61
CA ASN A 359 -9.41 18.38 -5.00
C ASN A 359 -9.30 18.32 -6.52
N ASP A 360 -8.11 17.97 -7.01
CA ASP A 360 -7.79 17.80 -8.41
C ASP A 360 -8.38 18.89 -9.31
N MET A 361 -7.94 20.14 -9.07
CA MET A 361 -8.49 21.34 -9.72
C MET A 361 -8.47 21.25 -11.25
N PHE A 362 -7.52 20.53 -11.83
CA PHE A 362 -7.31 20.42 -13.27
C PHE A 362 -7.82 19.10 -13.87
N LYS A 363 -8.37 18.18 -13.03
CA LYS A 363 -8.88 16.85 -13.44
C LYS A 363 -7.81 16.00 -14.15
N ASN A 364 -6.61 15.97 -13.61
CA ASN A 364 -5.47 15.22 -14.16
C ASN A 364 -5.22 13.88 -13.46
N MET A 365 -6.02 13.55 -12.46
CA MET A 365 -5.86 12.33 -11.68
C MET A 365 -6.49 11.15 -12.44
N HIS A 366 -5.68 10.44 -13.18
CA HIS A 366 -6.03 9.20 -13.86
C HIS A 366 -4.82 8.27 -13.86
N TYR A 367 -5.05 6.98 -13.94
CA TYR A 367 -4.01 5.98 -14.06
C TYR A 367 -3.97 5.49 -15.51
N GLY A 368 -2.87 5.78 -16.21
CA GLY A 368 -2.60 5.28 -17.55
C GLY A 368 -1.52 4.22 -17.52
N PHE A 369 -1.62 3.25 -18.41
CA PHE A 369 -0.61 2.21 -18.58
C PHE A 369 -0.52 1.77 -20.05
N ASP A 370 0.63 1.25 -20.43
CA ASP A 370 0.85 0.45 -21.62
C ASP A 370 1.69 -0.78 -21.29
N GLY A 371 1.50 -1.85 -22.04
CA GLY A 371 2.20 -3.11 -21.85
C GLY A 371 2.36 -3.87 -23.16
N GLN A 372 3.25 -4.87 -23.14
CA GLN A 372 3.53 -5.73 -24.28
C GLN A 372 3.10 -7.20 -24.02
N TYR A 373 2.75 -7.51 -22.78
CA TYR A 373 2.45 -8.86 -22.34
C TYR A 373 1.07 -8.99 -21.71
N PRO A 374 0.34 -10.07 -22.03
CA PRO A 374 0.66 -11.15 -22.98
C PRO A 374 0.65 -10.68 -24.45
N TRP A 375 0.04 -9.55 -24.78
CA TRP A 375 0.01 -8.86 -26.06
C TRP A 375 0.06 -7.36 -25.87
N PRO A 376 0.39 -6.57 -26.93
CA PRO A 376 0.38 -5.11 -26.83
C PRO A 376 -0.98 -4.59 -26.42
N GLN A 377 -1.00 -3.79 -25.36
CA GLN A 377 -2.21 -3.23 -24.78
C GLN A 377 -1.93 -1.88 -24.12
N ALA A 378 -2.94 -1.03 -24.08
CA ALA A 378 -2.89 0.23 -23.35
C ALA A 378 -4.26 0.50 -22.72
N GLY A 379 -4.25 1.16 -21.59
CA GLY A 379 -5.48 1.48 -20.88
C GLY A 379 -5.34 2.73 -20.04
N GLN A 380 -6.49 3.27 -19.67
CA GLN A 380 -6.59 4.39 -18.76
C GLN A 380 -7.77 4.20 -17.82
N PHE A 381 -7.52 4.33 -16.54
CA PHE A 381 -8.56 4.32 -15.51
C PHE A 381 -8.73 5.71 -14.95
N GLY A 382 -9.96 6.19 -14.98
CA GLY A 382 -10.36 7.46 -14.39
C GLY A 382 -11.40 7.23 -13.29
N TRP A 383 -11.35 8.05 -12.26
CA TRP A 383 -12.33 8.08 -11.17
C TRP A 383 -12.74 9.51 -10.89
N GLU A 384 -13.75 9.68 -10.05
CA GLU A 384 -14.20 11.00 -9.64
C GLU A 384 -13.19 11.61 -8.63
N SER A 385 -12.15 12.24 -9.15
CA SER A 385 -11.07 12.89 -8.38
C SER A 385 -11.34 14.37 -8.12
N ARG A 386 -12.07 15.04 -9.05
CA ARG A 386 -12.39 16.46 -8.97
C ARG A 386 -13.60 16.70 -8.09
N THR A 387 -13.35 17.03 -6.82
CA THR A 387 -14.39 17.20 -5.82
C THR A 387 -14.25 18.51 -5.04
N ILE A 388 -15.38 19.02 -4.56
CA ILE A 388 -15.41 20.13 -3.61
C ILE A 388 -15.87 19.55 -2.27
N TYR A 389 -15.05 19.77 -1.25
CA TYR A 389 -15.35 19.32 0.09
C TYR A 389 -15.52 20.53 1.01
N VAL A 390 -16.63 20.56 1.76
CA VAL A 390 -16.91 21.58 2.77
C VAL A 390 -17.02 20.91 4.13
N ALA A 391 -16.24 21.36 5.10
CA ALA A 391 -16.26 20.83 6.46
C ALA A 391 -16.53 21.95 7.47
N LEU A 392 -17.42 21.68 8.41
CA LEU A 392 -17.68 22.47 9.58
C LEU A 392 -17.19 21.69 10.80
N ASN A 393 -16.25 22.29 11.54
CA ASN A 393 -15.78 21.75 12.81
C ASN A 393 -16.19 22.67 13.94
N TYR A 394 -16.83 22.10 14.97
CA TYR A 394 -17.16 22.82 16.18
C TYR A 394 -16.70 22.02 17.40
N ARG A 395 -15.88 22.66 18.22
CA ARG A 395 -15.34 22.08 19.45
C ARG A 395 -16.13 22.64 20.64
N PHE A 396 -16.84 21.77 21.33
CA PHE A 396 -17.59 22.10 22.54
C PHE A 396 -17.07 21.24 23.71
N GLY A 397 -17.28 21.71 24.94
CA GLY A 397 -16.90 21.00 26.16
C GLY A 397 -15.38 21.01 26.39
N GLY A 398 -14.87 22.08 27.01
CA GLY A 398 -13.45 22.22 27.36
C GLY A 398 -13.01 21.32 28.51
N GLY A 399 -13.12 19.99 28.39
CA GLY A 399 -12.53 19.04 29.33
C GLY A 399 -11.03 18.90 29.06
N LYS A 400 -10.20 19.01 30.10
CA LYS A 400 -8.77 18.69 30.07
C LYS A 400 -8.55 17.16 30.02
N ASN A 401 -9.11 16.48 29.04
CA ASN A 401 -8.80 15.07 28.82
C ASN A 401 -7.45 15.01 28.12
N ARG A 402 -6.40 14.66 28.86
CA ARG A 402 -5.14 14.20 28.28
C ARG A 402 -5.44 12.93 27.49
N ALA A 403 -5.36 13.00 26.18
CA ALA A 403 -5.37 11.78 25.36
C ALA A 403 -4.20 10.91 25.81
N MET A 404 -4.46 9.66 26.18
CA MET A 404 -3.38 8.67 26.38
C MET A 404 -2.66 8.51 25.04
N GLU A 405 -1.36 8.77 25.03
CA GLU A 405 -0.51 8.42 23.90
C GLU A 405 -0.53 6.90 23.71
N ARG A 406 -1.23 6.45 22.68
CA ARG A 406 -1.14 5.06 22.25
C ARG A 406 0.05 4.91 21.31
N LYS A 407 0.88 3.88 21.52
CA LYS A 407 1.93 3.49 20.59
C LYS A 407 1.27 3.25 19.22
N GLN A 408 1.68 4.01 18.20
CA GLN A 408 1.24 3.76 16.82
C GLN A 408 1.78 2.39 16.39
N ARG A 409 0.91 1.53 15.90
CA ARG A 409 1.25 0.21 15.37
C ARG A 409 0.83 0.14 13.93
N ASP A 410 1.67 -0.46 13.13
CA ASP A 410 1.36 -0.73 11.72
C ASP A 410 0.34 -1.87 11.68
N ASP A 411 -0.88 -1.58 11.26
CA ASP A 411 -1.93 -2.56 11.00
C ASP A 411 -1.82 -3.11 9.56
N ASP A 412 -0.62 -3.58 9.20
CA ASP A 412 -0.30 -4.07 7.85
C ASP A 412 -1.08 -5.35 7.44
N ALA A 413 -1.88 -5.91 8.32
CA ALA A 413 -2.60 -7.14 8.07
C ALA A 413 -3.91 -6.96 7.27
N GLU A 414 -4.50 -5.76 7.27
CA GLU A 414 -5.71 -5.47 6.48
C GLU A 414 -5.41 -5.03 5.04
N HIS A 415 -4.24 -4.45 4.84
CA HIS A 415 -3.78 -4.05 3.52
C HIS A 415 -2.51 -4.84 3.24
N GLY A 416 -2.65 -5.97 2.57
CA GLY A 416 -1.50 -6.64 1.99
C GLY A 416 -0.71 -5.57 1.22
N GLY A 417 0.60 -5.48 1.50
CA GLY A 417 1.51 -4.53 0.84
C GLY A 417 1.57 -4.78 -0.66
N GLY A 418 0.42 -4.67 -1.29
CA GLY A 418 0.29 -4.60 -2.72
C GLY A 418 0.79 -3.22 -3.11
N GLY A 419 1.93 -3.20 -3.79
CA GLY A 419 2.51 -1.98 -4.30
C GLY A 419 1.38 -1.09 -4.83
N MET A 420 1.26 0.06 -4.24
CA MET A 420 0.41 1.09 -4.83
C MET A 420 0.82 1.24 -6.28
N PHE A 421 -0.19 1.19 -7.14
CA PHE A 421 -0.15 1.46 -8.55
C PHE A 421 1.06 2.29 -8.99
#